data_bd6b52dbf211ef565c5d7dc0a6f77d5b
#
_entry.id   bd6b52dbf211ef565c5d7dc0a6f77d5b
#
_cell.length_a   1.000
_cell.length_b   1.000
_cell.length_c   1.000
_cell.angle_alpha   90.00
_cell.angle_beta   90.00
_cell.angle_gamma   90.00
#
_symmetry.space_group_name_H-M   'P 1'
#
loop_
_entity.id
_entity.type
_entity.pdbx_description
1 polymer ?
#
loop_
_entity_poly.entity_id
_entity_poly.type
_entity_poly.pdbx_seq_one_letter_code
_entity_poly.pdbx_strand_id
1 'polypeptide(L)'
;MKHLRKIIYSLLFIAGFASCVTDDIGDCSTAETANAQVMLSLSVPSARLPEATRAIGNDETINSLHLLAFENGTLAEITDITSKYQNASEGKFYVAVKESTGQVGLALVANTDVSALSTGMAKDAALQSLIFTAANLTYMPMYGETQEFDGISRNRTYDVKVNLLRSLAKVEVQYNSTQSKSEFEFLEIEVLNTRAQGYVAGQGIPATSPIVGSIKVPPTVNSSEPNRQEIASAYVAETVNDASNKISVLIRGKYYGAEGYYRLDMIKAEQTDEIDRLTRNYKYVFALQNVNYAGRTRQAALSGEADNQAFNSVVMTLSADESDILDITTDDRFFLGVNSATMQLADNGRICFAKLKILTNNYSEGWKIVDAPAGVTFSPGTTGGKATSDADRKVSSVWIYIDTGVVTSDFDFYVTSGKIRKTITVRLP
;
A
#
# COMPACT_ATOMS: atom_id res chain seq x y z
N MET A 1 -25.57 72.26 19.01
CA MET A 1 -25.64 70.96 19.77
C MET A 1 -25.90 69.75 18.92
N LYS A 2 -25.41 69.69 17.67
CA LYS A 2 -25.57 68.45 16.79
C LYS A 2 -24.24 67.80 16.43
N HIS A 3 -23.10 68.33 16.85
CA HIS A 3 -21.78 67.79 16.53
C HIS A 3 -21.09 67.07 17.72
N LEU A 4 -21.63 67.13 18.91
CA LEU A 4 -21.03 66.46 20.10
C LEU A 4 -21.53 65.06 20.30
N ARG A 5 -22.59 64.61 19.59
CA ARG A 5 -23.13 63.25 19.67
C ARG A 5 -22.47 62.24 18.74
N LYS A 6 -21.66 62.71 17.78
CA LYS A 6 -20.97 61.80 16.83
C LYS A 6 -19.57 61.35 17.27
N ILE A 7 -18.99 61.96 18.27
CA ILE A 7 -17.65 61.67 18.79
C ILE A 7 -17.72 60.59 19.89
N ILE A 8 -18.87 60.45 20.59
CA ILE A 8 -19.03 59.48 21.68
C ILE A 8 -19.29 58.07 21.15
N TYR A 9 -19.77 57.88 19.89
CA TYR A 9 -19.97 56.56 19.29
C TYR A 9 -18.73 56.00 18.58
N SER A 10 -17.68 56.79 18.39
CA SER A 10 -16.45 56.35 17.75
C SER A 10 -15.39 55.84 18.74
N LEU A 11 -15.58 56.04 20.05
CA LEU A 11 -14.63 55.57 21.08
C LEU A 11 -15.06 54.31 21.82
N LEU A 12 -16.25 53.75 21.49
CA LEU A 12 -16.76 52.52 22.14
C LEU A 12 -16.60 51.29 21.26
N PHE A 13 -15.89 51.38 20.12
CA PHE A 13 -15.73 50.25 19.18
C PHE A 13 -14.29 49.71 19.06
N ILE A 14 -13.37 50.13 19.95
CA ILE A 14 -11.97 49.66 19.97
C ILE A 14 -11.62 48.82 21.21
N ALA A 15 -12.62 48.44 22.01
CA ALA A 15 -12.42 47.59 23.20
C ALA A 15 -13.13 46.24 23.09
N GLY A 16 -13.03 45.56 21.94
CA GLY A 16 -13.78 44.34 21.75
C GLY A 16 -13.19 43.31 20.80
N PHE A 17 -11.86 43.29 20.57
CA PHE A 17 -11.18 42.19 19.90
C PHE A 17 -9.86 41.85 20.58
N ALA A 18 -9.88 41.65 21.90
CA ALA A 18 -8.98 40.72 22.56
C ALA A 18 -9.79 39.44 22.78
N SER A 19 -10.19 38.78 21.69
CA SER A 19 -10.50 37.36 21.73
C SER A 19 -9.19 36.66 21.95
N CYS A 20 -8.86 36.38 23.20
CA CYS A 20 -7.96 35.31 23.54
C CYS A 20 -8.55 34.05 22.90
N VAL A 21 -7.95 33.60 21.81
CA VAL A 21 -7.96 32.19 21.50
C VAL A 21 -7.19 31.53 22.63
N THR A 22 -7.91 31.18 23.69
CA THR A 22 -7.45 30.17 24.62
C THR A 22 -7.57 28.86 23.88
N ASP A 23 -6.57 28.57 23.01
CA ASP A 23 -6.22 27.20 22.81
C ASP A 23 -5.97 26.62 24.19
N ASP A 24 -6.65 25.55 24.47
CA ASP A 24 -6.63 24.75 25.69
C ASP A 24 -5.18 24.27 25.96
N ILE A 25 -4.35 25.19 26.44
CA ILE A 25 -3.08 24.88 27.09
C ILE A 25 -3.49 24.43 28.49
N GLY A 26 -3.71 23.11 28.62
CA GLY A 26 -4.03 22.50 29.90
C GLY A 26 -3.09 22.99 30.99
N ASP A 27 -3.72 23.37 32.06
CA ASP A 27 -3.29 23.76 33.37
C ASP A 27 -1.82 23.51 33.74
N CYS A 28 -1.01 24.56 33.80
CA CYS A 28 0.37 24.55 34.27
C CYS A 28 0.40 24.65 35.81
N SER A 29 0.26 23.53 36.49
CA SER A 29 0.64 23.46 37.90
C SER A 29 0.93 22.04 38.36
N THR A 30 2.18 21.65 38.23
CA THR A 30 2.97 20.76 39.11
C THR A 30 4.24 20.39 38.34
N ALA A 31 5.40 20.24 38.99
CA ALA A 31 6.76 20.08 38.43
C ALA A 31 6.78 19.33 37.09
N GLU A 32 6.51 20.04 36.00
CA GLU A 32 6.39 19.46 34.66
C GLU A 32 7.77 19.07 34.18
N THR A 33 7.93 17.80 33.90
CA THR A 33 8.95 17.34 32.98
C THR A 33 8.83 18.18 31.71
N ALA A 34 9.86 18.97 31.42
CA ALA A 34 9.85 19.87 30.28
C ALA A 34 9.70 19.03 29.00
N ASN A 35 8.59 19.24 28.27
CA ASN A 35 8.31 18.51 27.04
C ASN A 35 8.55 19.41 25.83
N ALA A 36 9.19 18.83 24.82
CA ALA A 36 9.35 19.45 23.50
C ALA A 36 8.13 19.13 22.61
N GLN A 37 7.79 20.05 21.73
CA GLN A 37 6.73 19.83 20.72
C GLN A 37 7.33 19.28 19.42
N VAL A 38 6.83 18.14 19.00
CA VAL A 38 7.18 17.54 17.71
C VAL A 38 5.95 17.49 16.82
N MET A 39 6.01 18.13 15.67
CA MET A 39 4.99 18.02 14.64
C MET A 39 5.26 16.77 13.82
N LEU A 40 4.32 15.83 13.87
CA LEU A 40 4.35 14.61 13.08
C LEU A 40 3.48 14.76 11.84
N SER A 41 4.03 14.38 10.69
CA SER A 41 3.30 14.22 9.43
C SER A 41 3.31 12.76 9.06
N LEU A 42 2.17 12.09 9.21
CA LEU A 42 2.03 10.66 8.92
C LEU A 42 1.57 10.42 7.49
N SER A 43 2.18 9.46 6.83
CA SER A 43 1.65 8.87 5.62
C SER A 43 1.63 7.34 5.75
N VAL A 44 0.52 6.74 5.33
CA VAL A 44 0.45 5.32 5.02
C VAL A 44 0.55 5.24 3.51
N PRO A 45 1.60 4.62 2.94
CA PRO A 45 1.70 4.47 1.50
C PRO A 45 0.47 3.74 0.99
N SER A 46 -0.33 4.40 0.14
CA SER A 46 -1.64 3.91 -0.24
C SER A 46 -1.53 2.69 -1.16
N ALA A 47 -2.10 1.60 -0.71
CA ALA A 47 -2.48 0.48 -1.57
C ALA A 47 -3.98 0.54 -1.76
N ARG A 48 -4.48 1.47 -2.60
CA ARG A 48 -5.91 1.46 -2.95
C ARG A 48 -6.23 0.17 -3.69
N LEU A 49 -7.04 -0.64 -3.05
CA LEU A 49 -7.60 -1.87 -3.60
C LEU A 49 -9.10 -1.73 -3.71
N PRO A 50 -9.74 -2.31 -4.76
CA PRO A 50 -11.17 -2.53 -4.74
C PRO A 50 -11.52 -3.33 -3.48
N GLU A 51 -12.59 -2.95 -2.80
CA GLU A 51 -13.12 -3.67 -1.64
C GLU A 51 -13.41 -5.12 -2.03
N ALA A 52 -12.70 -6.05 -1.44
CA ALA A 52 -12.97 -7.47 -1.60
C ALA A 52 -12.59 -8.30 -0.39
N THR A 53 -13.63 -8.72 0.29
CA THR A 53 -13.83 -9.92 1.13
C THR A 53 -12.64 -10.49 1.90
N ARG A 54 -12.74 -10.40 3.24
CA ARG A 54 -11.88 -11.02 4.27
C ARG A 54 -10.38 -10.76 4.14
N ALA A 55 -10.01 -9.68 3.51
CA ALA A 55 -8.79 -9.00 3.87
C ALA A 55 -9.02 -8.29 5.20
N ILE A 56 -7.99 -8.11 5.99
CA ILE A 56 -7.93 -7.16 7.08
C ILE A 56 -8.71 -5.91 6.63
N GLY A 57 -9.79 -5.58 7.31
CA GLY A 57 -10.68 -4.48 6.91
C GLY A 57 -9.87 -3.20 6.80
N ASN A 58 -9.90 -2.58 5.67
CA ASN A 58 -9.14 -1.39 5.29
C ASN A 58 -7.69 -1.40 5.79
N ASP A 59 -6.76 -1.86 4.96
CA ASP A 59 -5.33 -2.00 5.27
C ASP A 59 -4.58 -0.66 5.42
N GLU A 60 -5.30 0.46 5.35
CA GLU A 60 -4.82 1.83 5.58
C GLU A 60 -5.37 2.43 6.88
N THR A 61 -6.36 1.80 7.51
CA THR A 61 -7.00 2.34 8.71
C THR A 61 -6.08 2.26 9.91
N ILE A 62 -5.82 3.39 10.52
CA ILE A 62 -5.16 3.49 11.82
C ILE A 62 -6.25 3.59 12.89
N ASN A 63 -6.50 2.50 13.61
CA ASN A 63 -7.46 2.43 14.72
C ASN A 63 -6.81 2.80 16.06
N SER A 64 -5.53 2.44 16.23
CA SER A 64 -4.72 2.84 17.38
C SER A 64 -3.33 3.26 16.93
N LEU A 65 -2.74 4.23 17.62
CA LEU A 65 -1.42 4.76 17.31
C LEU A 65 -0.65 5.09 18.58
N HIS A 66 0.54 4.51 18.71
CA HIS A 66 1.43 4.74 19.83
C HIS A 66 2.76 5.34 19.36
N LEU A 67 3.25 6.30 20.09
CA LEU A 67 4.60 6.85 19.97
C LEU A 67 5.52 6.16 20.98
N LEU A 68 6.64 5.66 20.50
CA LEU A 68 7.73 5.12 21.31
C LEU A 68 8.92 6.08 21.17
N ALA A 69 9.41 6.64 22.27
CA ALA A 69 10.64 7.43 22.26
C ALA A 69 11.78 6.61 22.84
N PHE A 70 12.86 6.49 22.07
CA PHE A 70 14.08 5.81 22.47
C PHE A 70 15.18 6.82 22.74
N GLU A 71 15.73 6.82 23.93
CA GLU A 71 16.87 7.65 24.29
C GLU A 71 18.12 6.78 24.43
N ASN A 72 19.16 7.09 23.64
CA ASN A 72 20.40 6.31 23.59
C ASN A 72 20.16 4.80 23.40
N GLY A 73 19.20 4.46 22.51
CA GLY A 73 18.84 3.06 22.22
C GLY A 73 18.00 2.35 23.30
N THR A 74 17.50 3.09 24.29
CA THR A 74 16.64 2.55 25.36
C THR A 74 15.26 3.18 25.32
N LEU A 75 14.21 2.40 25.48
CA LEU A 75 12.82 2.88 25.49
C LEU A 75 12.59 3.77 26.71
N ALA A 76 12.43 5.06 26.46
CA ALA A 76 12.27 6.09 27.48
C ALA A 76 10.80 6.45 27.72
N GLU A 77 9.96 6.39 26.68
CA GLU A 77 8.56 6.81 26.74
C GLU A 77 7.67 5.97 25.80
N ILE A 78 6.44 5.70 26.26
CA ILE A 78 5.36 5.07 25.48
C ILE A 78 4.15 5.96 25.63
N THR A 79 3.65 6.54 24.53
CA THR A 79 2.53 7.48 24.56
C THR A 79 1.45 7.05 23.58
N ASP A 80 0.20 6.91 24.06
CA ASP A 80 -0.96 6.77 23.17
C ASP A 80 -1.28 8.12 22.53
N ILE A 81 -1.19 8.18 21.22
CA ILE A 81 -1.46 9.36 20.41
C ILE A 81 -2.63 9.17 19.45
N THR A 82 -3.43 8.13 19.66
CA THR A 82 -4.57 7.77 18.81
C THR A 82 -5.53 8.92 18.61
N SER A 83 -5.96 9.57 19.70
CA SER A 83 -6.91 10.70 19.65
C SER A 83 -6.33 11.92 18.92
N LYS A 84 -5.02 12.16 19.06
CA LYS A 84 -4.35 13.27 18.34
C LYS A 84 -4.34 13.01 16.84
N TYR A 85 -4.05 11.79 16.41
CA TYR A 85 -4.11 11.39 15.02
C TYR A 85 -5.53 11.47 14.45
N GLN A 86 -6.54 10.96 15.16
CA GLN A 86 -7.94 10.96 14.71
C GLN A 86 -8.52 12.37 14.55
N ASN A 87 -8.06 13.34 15.32
CA ASN A 87 -8.43 14.75 15.23
C ASN A 87 -7.53 15.57 14.30
N ALA A 88 -6.53 14.92 13.66
CA ALA A 88 -5.57 15.59 12.80
C ALA A 88 -6.18 15.96 11.44
N SER A 89 -5.77 17.09 10.89
CA SER A 89 -6.01 17.44 9.50
C SER A 89 -4.85 16.92 8.63
N GLU A 90 -5.18 16.19 7.57
CA GLU A 90 -4.18 15.65 6.63
C GLU A 90 -3.06 14.82 7.29
N GLY A 91 -3.34 14.14 8.40
CA GLY A 91 -2.37 13.33 9.13
C GLY A 91 -1.25 14.13 9.82
N LYS A 92 -1.44 15.43 10.03
CA LYS A 92 -0.48 16.32 10.73
C LYS A 92 -0.99 16.68 12.12
N PHE A 93 -0.18 16.45 13.14
CA PHE A 93 -0.52 16.76 14.52
C PHE A 93 0.72 16.93 15.40
N TYR A 94 0.56 17.59 16.53
CA TYR A 94 1.62 17.79 17.51
C TYR A 94 1.59 16.73 18.59
N VAL A 95 2.77 16.24 18.95
CA VAL A 95 2.99 15.38 20.12
C VAL A 95 3.98 16.03 21.07
N ALA A 96 3.80 15.82 22.36
CA ALA A 96 4.76 16.19 23.37
C ALA A 96 5.73 15.02 23.59
N VAL A 97 7.02 15.30 23.55
CA VAL A 97 8.09 14.32 23.80
C VAL A 97 8.99 14.88 24.88
N LYS A 98 9.39 14.06 25.84
CA LYS A 98 10.28 14.47 26.93
C LYS A 98 11.59 15.04 26.37
N GLU A 99 12.05 16.19 26.95
CA GLU A 99 13.34 16.76 26.61
C GLU A 99 14.48 15.77 26.91
N SER A 100 15.45 15.74 26.03
CA SER A 100 16.68 14.95 26.20
C SER A 100 17.86 15.64 25.52
N THR A 101 19.02 15.52 26.13
CA THR A 101 20.30 15.93 25.54
C THR A 101 21.04 14.75 24.86
N GLY A 102 20.53 13.53 25.00
CA GLY A 102 21.03 12.33 24.33
C GLY A 102 20.45 12.14 22.93
N GLN A 103 20.89 11.11 22.23
CA GLN A 103 20.27 10.70 20.98
C GLN A 103 18.83 10.24 21.20
N VAL A 104 17.88 10.78 20.46
CA VAL A 104 16.46 10.41 20.54
C VAL A 104 15.97 9.90 19.20
N GLY A 105 15.50 8.65 19.15
CA GLY A 105 14.77 8.07 18.04
C GLY A 105 13.28 7.98 18.38
N LEU A 106 12.41 8.36 17.45
CA LEU A 106 10.96 8.21 17.61
C LEU A 106 10.47 7.10 16.68
N ALA A 107 9.65 6.20 17.22
CA ALA A 107 8.98 5.18 16.45
C ALA A 107 7.47 5.24 16.64
N LEU A 108 6.74 4.93 15.60
CA LEU A 108 5.28 4.89 15.59
C LEU A 108 4.81 3.46 15.34
N VAL A 109 3.90 3.01 16.18
CA VAL A 109 3.30 1.67 16.13
C VAL A 109 1.80 1.82 15.99
N ALA A 110 1.24 1.34 14.89
CA ALA A 110 -0.20 1.40 14.65
C ALA A 110 -0.82 0.00 14.72
N ASN A 111 -2.06 -0.05 15.23
CA ASN A 111 -2.91 -1.24 15.26
C ASN A 111 -2.28 -2.45 15.96
N THR A 112 -1.50 -2.19 17.01
CA THR A 112 -0.74 -3.21 17.74
C THR A 112 -0.88 -2.98 19.24
N ASP A 113 -1.00 -4.07 19.99
CA ASP A 113 -0.92 -4.05 21.44
C ASP A 113 0.52 -3.80 21.88
N VAL A 114 0.73 -2.75 22.66
CA VAL A 114 2.02 -2.34 23.20
C VAL A 114 2.16 -2.67 24.69
N SER A 115 1.22 -3.41 25.28
CA SER A 115 1.21 -3.75 26.72
C SER A 115 2.42 -4.56 27.20
N ALA A 116 3.09 -5.25 26.27
CA ALA A 116 4.32 -5.98 26.56
C ALA A 116 5.56 -5.07 26.71
N LEU A 117 5.45 -3.78 26.33
CA LEU A 117 6.53 -2.82 26.42
C LEU A 117 6.63 -2.21 27.81
N SER A 118 7.86 -1.97 28.26
CA SER A 118 8.15 -1.18 29.45
C SER A 118 9.36 -0.28 29.23
N THR A 119 9.34 0.89 29.85
CA THR A 119 10.50 1.79 29.84
C THR A 119 11.73 1.10 30.42
N GLY A 120 12.90 1.42 29.87
CA GLY A 120 14.17 0.75 30.22
C GLY A 120 14.53 -0.44 29.32
N MET A 121 13.62 -0.91 28.46
CA MET A 121 13.96 -1.96 27.49
C MET A 121 14.91 -1.42 26.41
N ALA A 122 15.91 -2.23 26.04
CA ALA A 122 16.71 -1.94 24.84
C ALA A 122 15.81 -1.91 23.59
N LYS A 123 16.09 -1.01 22.64
CA LYS A 123 15.28 -0.81 21.41
C LYS A 123 14.98 -2.14 20.71
N ASP A 124 15.99 -2.95 20.43
CA ASP A 124 15.80 -4.22 19.72
C ASP A 124 14.90 -5.19 20.50
N ALA A 125 15.06 -5.28 21.81
CA ALA A 125 14.23 -6.13 22.66
C ALA A 125 12.77 -5.63 22.68
N ALA A 126 12.56 -4.34 22.77
CA ALA A 126 11.23 -3.72 22.70
C ALA A 126 10.56 -4.02 21.35
N LEU A 127 11.26 -3.81 20.25
CA LEU A 127 10.72 -4.06 18.90
C LEU A 127 10.46 -5.55 18.63
N GLN A 128 11.32 -6.44 19.15
CA GLN A 128 11.11 -7.90 19.06
C GLN A 128 9.96 -8.41 19.92
N SER A 129 9.53 -7.67 20.94
CA SER A 129 8.34 -8.03 21.72
C SER A 129 7.02 -7.69 21.02
N LEU A 130 7.05 -6.82 20.00
CA LEU A 130 5.88 -6.45 19.22
C LEU A 130 5.61 -7.52 18.13
N ILE A 131 4.83 -8.53 18.52
CA ILE A 131 4.45 -9.66 17.65
C ILE A 131 2.96 -9.61 17.37
N PHE A 132 2.57 -9.83 16.10
CA PHE A 132 1.18 -10.02 15.71
C PHE A 132 0.90 -11.48 15.35
N THR A 133 -0.37 -11.90 15.49
CA THR A 133 -0.88 -13.19 14.99
C THR A 133 -1.74 -12.96 13.76
N ALA A 134 -1.31 -13.51 12.61
CA ALA A 134 -1.92 -13.22 11.32
C ALA A 134 -3.41 -13.61 11.21
N ALA A 135 -3.84 -14.67 11.91
CA ALA A 135 -5.21 -15.18 11.81
C ALA A 135 -6.28 -14.26 12.42
N ASN A 136 -5.91 -13.38 13.35
CA ASN A 136 -6.87 -12.63 14.20
C ASN A 136 -6.81 -11.10 13.96
N LEU A 137 -6.23 -10.66 12.85
CA LEU A 137 -6.08 -9.24 12.58
C LEU A 137 -7.38 -8.63 12.07
N THR A 138 -7.86 -7.60 12.77
CA THR A 138 -8.95 -6.73 12.30
C THR A 138 -8.40 -5.54 11.54
N TYR A 139 -7.26 -5.02 11.97
CA TYR A 139 -6.55 -3.90 11.35
C TYR A 139 -5.10 -4.29 11.04
N MET A 140 -4.54 -3.70 10.01
CA MET A 140 -3.17 -3.94 9.58
C MET A 140 -2.19 -3.38 10.61
N PRO A 141 -1.33 -4.19 11.24
CA PRO A 141 -0.23 -3.68 12.05
C PRO A 141 0.75 -2.91 11.17
N MET A 142 1.20 -1.74 11.64
CA MET A 142 2.13 -0.89 10.91
C MET A 142 3.19 -0.31 11.83
N TYR A 143 4.34 -0.03 11.26
CA TYR A 143 5.50 0.52 11.95
C TYR A 143 6.21 1.56 11.10
N GLY A 144 6.71 2.63 11.73
CA GLY A 144 7.57 3.63 11.09
C GLY A 144 8.51 4.27 12.10
N GLU A 145 9.69 4.67 11.66
CA GLU A 145 10.68 5.38 12.47
C GLU A 145 11.05 6.73 11.87
N THR A 146 11.50 7.63 12.74
CA THR A 146 12.16 8.87 12.35
C THR A 146 13.66 8.66 12.20
N GLN A 147 14.33 9.65 11.62
CA GLN A 147 15.77 9.82 11.85
C GLN A 147 16.01 10.13 13.33
N GLU A 148 17.17 9.76 13.84
CA GLU A 148 17.57 10.10 15.21
C GLU A 148 17.92 11.60 15.31
N PHE A 149 17.58 12.17 16.48
CA PHE A 149 17.86 13.56 16.83
C PHE A 149 19.02 13.61 17.83
N ASP A 150 19.94 14.56 17.65
CA ASP A 150 20.95 14.88 18.63
C ASP A 150 20.35 15.76 19.75
N GLY A 151 19.49 15.15 20.56
CA GLY A 151 18.69 15.81 21.56
C GLY A 151 17.37 16.39 21.07
N ILE A 152 16.43 16.51 21.99
CA ILE A 152 15.13 17.16 21.80
C ILE A 152 14.94 18.20 22.90
N SER A 153 14.64 19.46 22.50
CA SER A 153 14.47 20.60 23.41
C SER A 153 13.14 21.33 23.16
N ARG A 154 12.49 21.78 24.25
CA ARG A 154 11.25 22.56 24.21
C ARG A 154 11.40 23.91 23.49
N ASN A 155 12.64 24.40 23.38
CA ASN A 155 12.91 25.69 22.73
C ASN A 155 13.01 25.56 21.19
N ARG A 156 12.77 24.38 20.64
CA ARG A 156 12.85 24.07 19.22
C ARG A 156 11.62 23.30 18.75
N THR A 157 11.09 23.65 17.59
CA THR A 157 10.05 22.88 16.91
C THR A 157 10.68 21.89 15.95
N TYR A 158 10.17 20.67 15.95
CA TYR A 158 10.61 19.59 15.07
C TYR A 158 9.45 19.26 14.11
N ASP A 159 9.73 19.23 12.80
CA ASP A 159 8.78 18.80 11.76
C ASP A 159 9.29 17.49 11.17
N VAL A 160 8.55 16.42 11.36
CA VAL A 160 9.01 15.07 11.06
C VAL A 160 7.98 14.32 10.24
N LYS A 161 8.43 13.77 9.11
CA LYS A 161 7.61 12.89 8.29
C LYS A 161 7.91 11.44 8.63
N VAL A 162 6.87 10.65 8.85
CA VAL A 162 6.98 9.22 9.12
C VAL A 162 6.08 8.43 8.16
N ASN A 163 6.68 7.48 7.46
CA ASN A 163 5.96 6.53 6.64
C ASN A 163 5.69 5.27 7.47
N LEU A 164 4.42 4.94 7.68
CA LEU A 164 4.02 3.71 8.34
C LEU A 164 3.99 2.56 7.32
N LEU A 165 4.86 1.59 7.50
CA LEU A 165 4.96 0.41 6.66
C LEU A 165 4.12 -0.73 7.23
N ARG A 166 3.37 -1.41 6.38
CA ARG A 166 2.57 -2.59 6.76
C ARG A 166 3.47 -3.73 7.20
N SER A 167 3.07 -4.44 8.25
CA SER A 167 3.86 -5.55 8.80
C SER A 167 3.65 -6.88 8.08
N LEU A 168 2.71 -6.94 7.13
CA LEU A 168 2.44 -8.12 6.31
C LEU A 168 2.80 -7.88 4.84
N ALA A 169 3.04 -8.98 4.13
CA ALA A 169 3.06 -9.04 2.68
C ALA A 169 1.65 -9.33 2.16
N LYS A 170 1.35 -8.94 0.92
CA LYS A 170 0.12 -9.29 0.22
C LYS A 170 0.41 -10.22 -0.94
N VAL A 171 -0.27 -11.36 -0.98
CA VAL A 171 -0.27 -12.28 -2.12
C VAL A 171 -1.61 -12.11 -2.83
N GLU A 172 -1.56 -11.83 -4.12
CA GLU A 172 -2.74 -11.54 -4.94
C GLU A 172 -2.71 -12.34 -6.24
N VAL A 173 -3.84 -12.93 -6.60
CA VAL A 173 -4.06 -13.56 -7.90
C VAL A 173 -5.07 -12.72 -8.64
N GLN A 174 -4.69 -12.20 -9.79
CA GLN A 174 -5.54 -11.46 -10.71
C GLN A 174 -5.86 -12.35 -11.92
N TYR A 175 -7.12 -12.68 -12.11
CA TYR A 175 -7.61 -13.40 -13.27
C TYR A 175 -8.29 -12.41 -14.22
N ASN A 176 -7.61 -12.08 -15.31
CA ASN A 176 -8.08 -11.16 -16.35
C ASN A 176 -8.33 -11.95 -17.63
N SER A 177 -9.57 -12.31 -17.90
CA SER A 177 -9.87 -13.24 -18.99
C SER A 177 -11.12 -12.86 -19.76
N THR A 178 -11.11 -13.19 -21.05
CA THR A 178 -12.29 -13.19 -21.92
C THR A 178 -13.10 -14.49 -21.82
N GLN A 179 -12.60 -15.50 -21.10
CA GLN A 179 -13.32 -16.76 -20.90
C GLN A 179 -14.62 -16.54 -20.14
N SER A 180 -15.67 -17.20 -20.56
CA SER A 180 -16.94 -17.25 -19.83
C SER A 180 -16.84 -18.08 -18.56
N LYS A 181 -17.76 -17.90 -17.62
CA LYS A 181 -17.79 -18.75 -16.40
C LYS A 181 -18.04 -20.23 -16.71
N SER A 182 -18.66 -20.55 -17.82
CA SER A 182 -18.87 -21.96 -18.24
C SER A 182 -17.58 -22.59 -18.75
N GLU A 183 -16.63 -21.82 -19.27
CA GLU A 183 -15.32 -22.30 -19.68
C GLU A 183 -14.37 -22.41 -18.49
N PHE A 184 -14.28 -21.36 -17.66
CA PHE A 184 -13.53 -21.41 -16.42
C PHE A 184 -14.19 -20.58 -15.32
N GLU A 185 -14.42 -21.18 -14.17
CA GLU A 185 -14.90 -20.54 -12.95
C GLU A 185 -13.78 -20.52 -11.89
N PHE A 186 -13.32 -19.33 -11.53
CA PHE A 186 -12.34 -19.15 -10.46
C PHE A 186 -13.04 -19.21 -9.10
N LEU A 187 -12.70 -20.17 -8.23
CA LEU A 187 -13.42 -20.42 -6.97
C LEU A 187 -12.69 -19.88 -5.74
N GLU A 188 -11.39 -20.11 -5.61
CA GLU A 188 -10.59 -19.63 -4.47
C GLU A 188 -9.10 -19.73 -4.76
N ILE A 189 -8.32 -19.01 -3.97
CA ILE A 189 -6.89 -19.27 -3.77
C ILE A 189 -6.65 -19.85 -2.38
N GLU A 190 -5.59 -20.64 -2.26
CA GLU A 190 -5.04 -21.12 -1.01
C GLU A 190 -3.54 -20.82 -0.99
N VAL A 191 -3.10 -19.89 -0.11
CA VAL A 191 -1.67 -19.60 0.05
C VAL A 191 -1.10 -20.58 1.06
N LEU A 192 -0.15 -21.40 0.61
CA LEU A 192 0.41 -22.51 1.39
C LEU A 192 1.65 -22.10 2.17
N ASN A 193 1.90 -22.80 3.28
CA ASN A 193 3.10 -22.66 4.12
C ASN A 193 3.32 -21.26 4.69
N THR A 194 2.22 -20.58 5.04
CA THR A 194 2.26 -19.27 5.68
C THR A 194 2.63 -19.36 7.16
N ARG A 195 3.17 -18.29 7.73
CA ARG A 195 3.50 -18.22 9.15
C ARG A 195 2.35 -17.65 9.98
N ALA A 196 2.21 -18.18 11.21
CA ALA A 196 1.17 -17.74 12.15
C ALA A 196 1.44 -16.33 12.68
N GLN A 197 2.68 -15.95 12.85
CA GLN A 197 3.10 -14.73 13.54
C GLN A 197 4.18 -13.99 12.76
N GLY A 198 4.27 -12.69 13.00
CA GLY A 198 5.34 -11.84 12.49
C GLY A 198 5.66 -10.72 13.46
N TYR A 199 6.85 -10.11 13.32
CA TYR A 199 7.20 -8.88 14.03
C TYR A 199 6.55 -7.67 13.38
N VAL A 200 6.06 -6.75 14.21
CA VAL A 200 5.49 -5.49 13.72
C VAL A 200 6.57 -4.59 13.12
N ALA A 201 7.72 -4.53 13.75
CA ALA A 201 8.80 -3.57 13.45
C ALA A 201 9.90 -4.08 12.49
N GLY A 202 9.69 -5.18 11.74
CA GLY A 202 10.68 -5.58 10.72
C GLY A 202 11.93 -6.28 11.23
N GLN A 203 11.88 -6.89 12.39
CA GLN A 203 13.00 -7.59 13.02
C GLN A 203 13.24 -9.02 12.46
N GLY A 204 12.73 -9.30 11.27
CA GLY A 204 12.82 -10.62 10.65
C GLY A 204 11.64 -11.53 11.00
N ILE A 205 11.90 -12.83 11.17
CA ILE A 205 10.87 -13.83 11.44
C ILE A 205 10.98 -14.28 12.89
N PRO A 206 9.91 -14.25 13.69
CA PRO A 206 9.95 -14.77 15.05
C PRO A 206 10.34 -16.24 15.08
N ALA A 207 11.35 -16.58 15.89
CA ALA A 207 11.86 -17.95 16.01
C ALA A 207 10.76 -18.96 16.41
N THR A 208 9.77 -18.51 17.18
CA THR A 208 8.64 -19.31 17.64
C THR A 208 7.46 -19.35 16.68
N SER A 209 7.51 -18.62 15.56
CA SER A 209 6.39 -18.56 14.60
C SER A 209 6.26 -19.89 13.85
N PRO A 210 5.24 -20.72 14.13
CA PRO A 210 5.03 -21.94 13.39
C PRO A 210 4.55 -21.63 11.97
N ILE A 211 4.83 -22.55 11.04
CA ILE A 211 4.16 -22.59 9.76
C ILE A 211 2.74 -23.09 10.03
N VAL A 212 1.75 -22.30 9.62
CA VAL A 212 0.33 -22.70 9.68
C VAL A 212 -0.13 -23.00 8.28
N GLY A 213 -0.81 -24.13 8.12
CA GLY A 213 -1.31 -24.70 6.89
C GLY A 213 -1.52 -23.73 5.73
N SER A 214 -2.68 -23.08 5.66
CA SER A 214 -3.00 -22.26 4.49
C SER A 214 -4.05 -21.20 4.79
N ILE A 215 -4.01 -20.14 4.00
CA ILE A 215 -5.02 -19.07 3.99
C ILE A 215 -5.85 -19.23 2.71
N LYS A 216 -7.17 -19.43 2.84
CA LYS A 216 -8.12 -19.59 1.72
C LYS A 216 -8.93 -18.33 1.52
N VAL A 217 -8.99 -17.84 0.29
CA VAL A 217 -9.72 -16.63 -0.07
C VAL A 217 -10.47 -16.81 -1.38
N PRO A 218 -11.79 -16.56 -1.42
CA PRO A 218 -12.56 -16.52 -2.67
C PRO A 218 -12.21 -15.25 -3.47
N PRO A 219 -12.35 -15.27 -4.81
CA PRO A 219 -12.19 -14.09 -5.62
C PRO A 219 -13.36 -13.13 -5.45
N THR A 220 -13.08 -11.87 -5.71
CA THR A 220 -14.08 -10.83 -5.95
C THR A 220 -14.09 -10.45 -7.41
N VAL A 221 -15.26 -10.16 -7.91
CA VAL A 221 -15.47 -9.76 -9.32
C VAL A 221 -15.46 -8.24 -9.39
N ASN A 222 -14.58 -7.68 -10.21
CA ASN A 222 -14.66 -6.29 -10.60
C ASN A 222 -15.62 -6.16 -11.79
N SER A 223 -16.85 -5.70 -11.52
CA SER A 223 -17.91 -5.61 -12.51
C SER A 223 -17.81 -4.37 -13.42
N SER A 224 -16.89 -3.46 -13.17
CA SER A 224 -16.71 -2.21 -13.93
C SER A 224 -15.83 -2.37 -15.17
N GLU A 225 -15.13 -3.49 -15.32
CA GLU A 225 -14.22 -3.74 -16.43
C GLU A 225 -14.93 -4.45 -17.60
N PRO A 226 -14.57 -4.11 -18.85
CA PRO A 226 -15.16 -4.75 -20.05
C PRO A 226 -14.80 -6.24 -20.15
N ASN A 227 -13.68 -6.66 -19.55
CA ASN A 227 -13.26 -8.05 -19.42
C ASN A 227 -13.53 -8.52 -17.99
N ARG A 228 -13.82 -9.80 -17.83
CA ARG A 228 -14.00 -10.41 -16.52
C ARG A 228 -12.70 -10.34 -15.73
N GLN A 229 -12.66 -9.46 -14.73
CA GLN A 229 -11.58 -9.37 -13.77
C GLN A 229 -12.03 -9.94 -12.44
N GLU A 230 -11.32 -10.95 -11.96
CA GLU A 230 -11.53 -11.54 -10.64
C GLU A 230 -10.21 -11.48 -9.86
N ILE A 231 -10.29 -11.00 -8.62
CA ILE A 231 -9.11 -10.82 -7.76
C ILE A 231 -9.33 -11.56 -6.46
N ALA A 232 -8.36 -12.39 -6.10
CA ALA A 232 -8.27 -12.99 -4.77
C ALA A 232 -6.96 -12.60 -4.11
N SER A 233 -6.99 -12.17 -2.85
CA SER A 233 -5.80 -11.75 -2.14
C SER A 233 -5.79 -12.16 -0.68
N ALA A 234 -4.60 -12.48 -0.17
CA ALA A 234 -4.34 -12.82 1.22
C ALA A 234 -3.17 -12.00 1.77
N TYR A 235 -3.28 -11.57 3.03
CA TYR A 235 -2.17 -11.01 3.77
C TYR A 235 -1.44 -12.11 4.52
N VAL A 236 -0.12 -12.15 4.40
CA VAL A 236 0.74 -13.19 4.98
C VAL A 236 1.87 -12.56 5.77
N ALA A 237 2.23 -13.17 6.89
CA ALA A 237 3.41 -12.77 7.64
C ALA A 237 4.68 -12.99 6.81
N GLU A 238 5.69 -12.18 7.07
CA GLU A 238 7.01 -12.29 6.45
C GLU A 238 7.55 -13.72 6.62
N THR A 239 8.03 -14.35 5.54
CA THR A 239 8.49 -15.74 5.58
C THR A 239 9.56 -16.01 4.53
N VAL A 240 10.48 -16.91 4.85
CA VAL A 240 11.48 -17.43 3.91
C VAL A 240 10.84 -18.52 3.06
N ASN A 241 11.11 -18.47 1.76
CA ASN A 241 10.69 -19.48 0.78
C ASN A 241 11.85 -20.44 0.55
N ASP A 242 11.93 -21.49 1.33
CA ASP A 242 12.98 -22.51 1.23
C ASP A 242 12.43 -23.86 0.75
N ALA A 243 13.31 -24.77 0.34
CA ALA A 243 12.91 -26.05 -0.22
C ALA A 243 12.09 -26.94 0.73
N SER A 244 12.21 -26.75 2.05
CA SER A 244 11.46 -27.51 3.06
C SER A 244 10.08 -26.92 3.33
N ASN A 245 9.89 -25.61 3.07
CA ASN A 245 8.66 -24.87 3.35
C ASN A 245 8.30 -23.95 2.19
N LYS A 246 8.23 -24.52 1.00
CA LYS A 246 7.99 -23.79 -0.23
C LYS A 246 6.62 -23.09 -0.20
N ILE A 247 6.66 -21.77 -0.30
CA ILE A 247 5.43 -20.97 -0.41
C ILE A 247 4.91 -21.11 -1.83
N SER A 248 3.64 -21.44 -1.95
CA SER A 248 2.96 -21.52 -3.24
C SER A 248 1.50 -21.10 -3.11
N VAL A 249 0.90 -20.78 -4.24
CA VAL A 249 -0.53 -20.48 -4.35
C VAL A 249 -1.20 -21.64 -5.05
N LEU A 250 -2.19 -22.24 -4.39
CA LEU A 250 -3.04 -23.27 -4.97
C LEU A 250 -4.36 -22.60 -5.39
N ILE A 251 -4.63 -22.61 -6.69
CA ILE A 251 -5.87 -22.12 -7.27
C ILE A 251 -6.85 -23.25 -7.37
N ARG A 252 -8.08 -23.06 -6.90
CA ARG A 252 -9.21 -23.95 -7.13
C ARG A 252 -10.14 -23.33 -8.16
N GLY A 253 -10.47 -24.07 -9.20
CA GLY A 253 -11.35 -23.63 -10.26
C GLY A 253 -12.12 -24.75 -10.92
N LYS A 254 -13.10 -24.42 -11.75
CA LYS A 254 -13.80 -25.38 -12.60
C LYS A 254 -13.50 -25.06 -14.07
N TYR A 255 -12.93 -26.03 -14.76
CA TYR A 255 -12.71 -25.99 -16.20
C TYR A 255 -13.79 -26.80 -16.90
N TYR A 256 -14.63 -26.14 -17.69
CA TYR A 256 -15.86 -26.74 -18.30
C TYR A 256 -16.69 -27.54 -17.28
N GLY A 257 -16.84 -26.99 -16.08
CA GLY A 257 -17.62 -27.60 -14.99
C GLY A 257 -16.85 -28.64 -14.14
N ALA A 258 -15.70 -29.13 -14.57
CA ALA A 258 -14.86 -30.06 -13.81
C ALA A 258 -13.98 -29.31 -12.81
N GLU A 259 -14.14 -29.56 -11.52
CA GLU A 259 -13.33 -28.96 -10.45
C GLU A 259 -11.91 -29.53 -10.46
N GLY A 260 -10.93 -28.63 -10.29
CA GLY A 260 -9.52 -28.98 -10.24
C GLY A 260 -8.67 -27.91 -9.56
N TYR A 261 -7.40 -28.29 -9.33
CA TYR A 261 -6.41 -27.48 -8.64
C TYR A 261 -5.19 -27.23 -9.52
N TYR A 262 -4.64 -26.03 -9.40
CA TYR A 262 -3.46 -25.55 -10.11
C TYR A 262 -2.49 -24.94 -9.10
N ARG A 263 -1.23 -25.39 -9.08
CA ARG A 263 -0.21 -24.84 -8.18
C ARG A 263 0.69 -23.86 -8.89
N LEU A 264 0.83 -22.67 -8.34
CA LEU A 264 1.77 -21.66 -8.77
C LEU A 264 2.83 -21.45 -7.69
N ASP A 265 4.09 -21.58 -8.08
CA ASP A 265 5.23 -21.33 -7.22
C ASP A 265 5.67 -19.85 -7.33
N MET A 266 6.37 -19.33 -6.31
CA MET A 266 6.89 -17.96 -6.27
C MET A 266 8.12 -17.82 -7.17
N ILE A 267 7.93 -17.74 -8.48
CA ILE A 267 8.99 -17.65 -9.50
C ILE A 267 9.06 -16.21 -10.02
N LYS A 268 10.25 -15.62 -10.06
CA LYS A 268 10.48 -14.26 -10.56
C LYS A 268 10.12 -14.13 -12.04
N ALA A 269 9.61 -12.97 -12.42
CA ALA A 269 9.10 -12.69 -13.76
C ALA A 269 10.09 -12.89 -14.90
N GLU A 270 11.38 -12.72 -14.67
CA GLU A 270 12.42 -12.78 -15.74
C GLU A 270 13.38 -13.95 -15.57
N GLN A 271 13.20 -14.75 -14.55
CA GLN A 271 14.15 -15.77 -14.14
C GLN A 271 13.42 -17.05 -13.80
N THR A 272 14.11 -18.17 -13.96
CA THR A 272 13.69 -19.45 -13.39
C THR A 272 13.87 -19.49 -11.87
N ASP A 273 14.44 -18.42 -11.31
CA ASP A 273 14.77 -18.34 -9.89
C ASP A 273 13.51 -18.06 -9.07
N GLU A 274 13.40 -18.74 -7.97
CA GLU A 274 12.33 -18.52 -6.99
C GLU A 274 12.57 -17.23 -6.20
N ILE A 275 11.48 -16.63 -5.72
CA ILE A 275 11.54 -15.57 -4.72
C ILE A 275 11.94 -16.23 -3.40
N ASP A 276 13.06 -15.83 -2.82
CA ASP A 276 13.65 -16.40 -1.61
C ASP A 276 12.91 -16.01 -0.32
N ARG A 277 12.11 -14.93 -0.36
CA ARG A 277 11.38 -14.41 0.79
C ARG A 277 10.15 -13.63 0.39
N LEU A 278 9.05 -13.79 1.14
CA LEU A 278 7.98 -12.80 1.17
C LEU A 278 8.31 -11.74 2.23
N THR A 279 8.50 -10.51 1.76
CA THR A 279 8.87 -9.36 2.59
C THR A 279 7.62 -8.52 2.90
N ARG A 280 7.48 -8.07 4.14
CA ARG A 280 6.44 -7.13 4.56
C ARG A 280 6.33 -5.92 3.63
N ASN A 281 5.17 -5.31 3.60
CA ASN A 281 4.87 -4.10 2.82
C ASN A 281 5.06 -4.25 1.30
N TYR A 282 5.26 -5.49 0.80
CA TYR A 282 5.29 -5.81 -0.63
C TYR A 282 4.03 -6.56 -1.04
N LYS A 283 3.64 -6.36 -2.31
CA LYS A 283 2.57 -7.10 -2.96
C LYS A 283 3.18 -8.04 -4.02
N TYR A 284 2.81 -9.30 -3.97
CA TYR A 284 3.21 -10.35 -4.90
C TYR A 284 2.01 -10.72 -5.74
N VAL A 285 2.06 -10.42 -7.04
CA VAL A 285 0.91 -10.56 -7.94
C VAL A 285 1.14 -11.66 -8.95
N PHE A 286 0.24 -12.63 -8.98
CA PHE A 286 0.12 -13.62 -10.03
C PHE A 286 -0.94 -13.15 -11.03
N ALA A 287 -0.52 -12.77 -12.23
CA ALA A 287 -1.45 -12.38 -13.28
C ALA A 287 -1.78 -13.59 -14.17
N LEU A 288 -3.04 -13.97 -14.19
CA LEU A 288 -3.56 -15.07 -15.01
C LEU A 288 -4.45 -14.50 -16.10
N GLN A 289 -4.33 -15.05 -17.32
CA GLN A 289 -5.19 -14.62 -18.45
C GLN A 289 -6.22 -15.68 -18.77
N ASN A 290 -5.82 -16.82 -19.33
CA ASN A 290 -6.70 -17.89 -19.73
C ASN A 290 -6.26 -19.23 -19.14
N VAL A 291 -7.23 -20.07 -18.79
CA VAL A 291 -7.00 -21.44 -18.36
C VAL A 291 -7.41 -22.37 -19.49
N ASN A 292 -6.46 -23.12 -20.03
CA ASN A 292 -6.63 -23.90 -21.26
C ASN A 292 -6.63 -25.41 -21.04
N TYR A 293 -6.65 -25.88 -19.78
CA TYR A 293 -6.64 -27.30 -19.45
C TYR A 293 -7.33 -27.54 -18.10
N ALA A 294 -7.77 -28.79 -17.88
CA ALA A 294 -8.40 -29.21 -16.64
C ALA A 294 -7.38 -29.28 -15.49
N GLY A 295 -7.78 -28.78 -14.32
CA GLY A 295 -6.98 -28.88 -13.11
C GLY A 295 -6.81 -30.32 -12.63
N ARG A 296 -5.82 -30.53 -11.79
CA ARG A 296 -5.50 -31.81 -11.16
C ARG A 296 -6.29 -32.01 -9.86
N THR A 297 -6.26 -33.21 -9.29
CA THR A 297 -6.67 -33.40 -7.90
C THR A 297 -5.77 -32.56 -6.98
N ARG A 298 -6.27 -32.15 -5.82
CA ARG A 298 -5.48 -31.36 -4.86
C ARG A 298 -4.14 -32.04 -4.53
N GLN A 299 -4.15 -33.36 -4.28
CA GLN A 299 -2.93 -34.10 -3.98
C GLN A 299 -1.94 -34.10 -5.16
N ALA A 300 -2.40 -34.28 -6.38
CA ALA A 300 -1.56 -34.26 -7.56
C ALA A 300 -0.99 -32.87 -7.87
N ALA A 301 -1.74 -31.79 -7.58
CA ALA A 301 -1.26 -30.43 -7.71
C ALA A 301 -0.17 -30.10 -6.67
N LEU A 302 -0.32 -30.57 -5.44
CA LEU A 302 0.66 -30.35 -4.36
C LEU A 302 1.98 -31.11 -4.59
N SER A 303 1.93 -32.33 -5.12
CA SER A 303 3.12 -33.19 -5.31
C SER A 303 3.75 -33.12 -6.69
N GLY A 304 3.06 -32.55 -7.67
CA GLY A 304 3.53 -32.44 -9.06
C GLY A 304 4.35 -31.17 -9.33
N GLU A 305 4.64 -30.93 -10.59
CA GLU A 305 5.24 -29.69 -11.06
C GLU A 305 4.26 -28.51 -10.93
N ALA A 306 4.80 -27.31 -10.78
CA ALA A 306 3.99 -26.08 -10.74
C ALA A 306 3.45 -25.72 -12.14
N ASP A 307 2.31 -25.08 -12.15
CA ASP A 307 1.58 -24.70 -13.38
C ASP A 307 1.97 -23.31 -13.92
N ASN A 308 3.04 -22.67 -13.39
CA ASN A 308 3.43 -21.32 -13.77
C ASN A 308 3.61 -21.15 -15.28
N GLN A 309 4.29 -22.07 -15.95
CA GLN A 309 4.52 -21.99 -17.40
C GLN A 309 3.22 -22.14 -18.20
N ALA A 310 2.32 -23.01 -17.74
CA ALA A 310 1.06 -23.25 -18.42
C ALA A 310 0.10 -22.05 -18.36
N PHE A 311 0.23 -21.23 -17.33
CA PHE A 311 -0.54 -19.98 -17.17
C PHE A 311 0.21 -18.75 -17.70
N ASN A 312 1.45 -18.89 -18.18
CA ASN A 312 2.35 -17.75 -18.40
C ASN A 312 2.37 -16.83 -17.17
N SER A 313 2.26 -17.43 -15.98
CA SER A 313 2.15 -16.70 -14.73
C SER A 313 3.53 -16.38 -14.21
N VAL A 314 3.77 -15.10 -14.01
CA VAL A 314 4.98 -14.57 -13.38
C VAL A 314 4.59 -13.84 -12.11
N VAL A 315 5.41 -13.98 -11.08
CA VAL A 315 5.18 -13.22 -9.84
C VAL A 315 5.87 -11.87 -9.96
N MET A 316 5.06 -10.83 -9.84
CA MET A 316 5.55 -9.46 -9.77
C MET A 316 5.64 -9.05 -8.31
N THR A 317 6.80 -8.54 -7.92
CA THR A 317 7.01 -7.97 -6.61
C THR A 317 6.79 -6.46 -6.70
N LEU A 318 5.77 -5.94 -6.03
CA LEU A 318 5.45 -4.52 -5.99
C LEU A 318 5.72 -3.97 -4.59
N SER A 319 6.51 -2.90 -4.51
CA SER A 319 6.70 -2.14 -3.27
C SER A 319 5.43 -1.34 -2.93
N ALA A 320 5.38 -0.76 -1.73
CA ALA A 320 4.24 0.09 -1.35
C ALA A 320 4.05 1.28 -2.30
N ASP A 321 5.13 1.85 -2.82
CA ASP A 321 5.06 2.97 -3.78
C ASP A 321 4.51 2.55 -5.16
N GLU A 322 4.52 1.25 -5.47
CA GLU A 322 4.01 0.65 -6.69
C GLU A 322 2.61 0.05 -6.53
N SER A 323 2.05 0.08 -5.33
CA SER A 323 0.79 -0.58 -4.97
C SER A 323 -0.43 -0.04 -5.72
N ASP A 324 -0.34 1.17 -6.28
CA ASP A 324 -1.39 1.77 -7.14
C ASP A 324 -1.49 1.11 -8.53
N ILE A 325 -0.56 0.23 -8.89
CA ILE A 325 -0.61 -0.53 -10.13
C ILE A 325 -1.59 -1.68 -9.94
N LEU A 326 -2.80 -1.53 -10.48
CA LEU A 326 -3.94 -2.41 -10.21
C LEU A 326 -4.25 -3.34 -11.38
N ASP A 327 -4.01 -2.91 -12.61
CA ASP A 327 -4.31 -3.66 -13.82
C ASP A 327 -3.01 -4.02 -14.54
N ILE A 328 -2.68 -5.31 -14.56
CA ILE A 328 -1.40 -5.83 -15.01
C ILE A 328 -1.63 -6.82 -16.15
N THR A 329 -0.85 -6.65 -17.21
CA THR A 329 -0.79 -7.58 -18.35
C THR A 329 0.62 -8.10 -18.48
N THR A 330 0.77 -9.40 -18.71
CA THR A 330 2.09 -10.06 -18.88
C THR A 330 2.16 -10.75 -20.23
N ASP A 331 3.37 -10.90 -20.75
CA ASP A 331 3.73 -11.93 -21.69
C ASP A 331 4.58 -12.99 -20.95
N ASP A 332 5.24 -13.88 -21.67
CA ASP A 332 6.09 -14.92 -21.11
C ASP A 332 7.37 -14.37 -20.42
N ARG A 333 7.66 -13.08 -20.55
CA ARG A 333 8.91 -12.47 -20.11
C ARG A 333 8.73 -11.18 -19.31
N PHE A 334 7.84 -10.32 -19.76
CA PHE A 334 7.69 -8.98 -19.20
C PHE A 334 6.27 -8.73 -18.68
N PHE A 335 6.13 -7.72 -17.84
CA PHE A 335 4.82 -7.19 -17.46
C PHE A 335 4.69 -5.70 -17.82
N LEU A 336 3.46 -5.29 -18.01
CA LEU A 336 3.04 -3.90 -18.13
C LEU A 336 1.84 -3.68 -17.22
N GLY A 337 1.99 -2.83 -16.22
CA GLY A 337 0.96 -2.50 -15.25
C GLY A 337 0.55 -1.04 -15.34
N VAL A 338 -0.73 -0.76 -15.10
CA VAL A 338 -1.29 0.58 -14.98
C VAL A 338 -2.16 0.69 -13.74
N ASN A 339 -2.40 1.91 -13.28
CA ASN A 339 -3.32 2.13 -12.15
C ASN A 339 -4.79 1.89 -12.53
N SER A 340 -5.17 2.07 -13.79
CA SER A 340 -6.49 1.75 -14.33
C SER A 340 -6.42 1.63 -15.84
N ALA A 341 -7.16 0.67 -16.41
CA ALA A 341 -7.38 0.57 -17.83
C ALA A 341 -8.56 1.42 -18.31
N THR A 342 -9.45 1.85 -17.39
CA THR A 342 -10.54 2.78 -17.68
C THR A 342 -10.37 4.04 -16.85
N MET A 343 -10.31 5.18 -17.49
CA MET A 343 -10.08 6.48 -16.84
C MET A 343 -11.29 7.37 -17.02
N GLN A 344 -11.89 7.77 -15.90
CA GLN A 344 -12.89 8.83 -15.89
C GLN A 344 -12.20 10.17 -15.69
N LEU A 345 -12.44 11.13 -16.58
CA LEU A 345 -11.85 12.46 -16.46
C LEU A 345 -12.58 13.32 -15.42
N ALA A 346 -11.83 14.14 -14.73
CA ALA A 346 -12.41 15.21 -13.93
C ALA A 346 -12.85 16.33 -14.87
N ASP A 347 -14.10 16.77 -14.71
CA ASP A 347 -14.63 17.96 -15.43
C ASP A 347 -13.89 19.22 -14.92
N ASN A 348 -13.19 19.87 -15.83
CA ASN A 348 -12.49 21.13 -15.56
C ASN A 348 -12.70 22.13 -16.73
N GLY A 349 -13.88 22.10 -17.32
CA GLY A 349 -14.24 22.92 -18.48
C GLY A 349 -13.62 22.40 -19.76
N ARG A 350 -12.96 23.28 -20.53
CA ARG A 350 -12.41 22.90 -21.85
C ARG A 350 -11.23 21.94 -21.76
N ILE A 351 -10.45 21.98 -20.71
CA ILE A 351 -9.30 21.09 -20.52
C ILE A 351 -9.59 20.14 -19.37
N CYS A 352 -9.90 18.89 -19.71
CA CYS A 352 -10.04 17.81 -18.73
C CYS A 352 -8.72 17.07 -18.56
N PHE A 353 -8.50 16.45 -17.39
CA PHE A 353 -7.26 15.73 -17.13
C PHE A 353 -7.46 14.49 -16.26
N ALA A 354 -6.53 13.54 -16.40
CA ALA A 354 -6.40 12.38 -15.54
C ALA A 354 -4.93 12.03 -15.33
N LYS A 355 -4.63 11.21 -14.32
CA LYS A 355 -3.30 10.74 -14.03
C LYS A 355 -3.19 9.24 -14.27
N LEU A 356 -2.41 8.85 -15.26
CA LEU A 356 -2.04 7.47 -15.53
C LEU A 356 -0.71 7.14 -14.87
N LYS A 357 -0.67 6.06 -14.09
CA LYS A 357 0.56 5.48 -13.56
C LYS A 357 0.90 4.25 -14.38
N ILE A 358 2.16 4.11 -14.76
CA ILE A 358 2.64 3.03 -15.62
C ILE A 358 3.89 2.42 -14.99
N LEU A 359 3.95 1.09 -14.97
CA LEU A 359 5.09 0.32 -14.50
C LEU A 359 5.37 -0.85 -15.45
N THR A 360 6.64 -1.13 -15.72
CA THR A 360 7.09 -2.28 -16.48
C THR A 360 8.43 -2.77 -15.98
N ASN A 361 8.71 -4.06 -16.16
CA ASN A 361 10.03 -4.66 -15.96
C ASN A 361 10.82 -4.82 -17.28
N ASN A 362 10.32 -4.33 -18.40
CA ASN A 362 11.09 -4.25 -19.63
C ASN A 362 12.05 -3.06 -19.58
N TYR A 363 13.15 -3.21 -18.84
CA TYR A 363 14.07 -2.10 -18.51
C TYR A 363 14.75 -1.49 -19.73
N SER A 364 15.02 -2.30 -20.76
CA SER A 364 15.75 -1.82 -21.96
C SER A 364 14.87 -0.94 -22.85
N GLU A 365 13.60 -1.31 -23.04
CA GLU A 365 12.68 -0.60 -23.92
C GLU A 365 11.81 0.41 -23.15
N GLY A 366 11.44 0.08 -21.89
CA GLY A 366 10.47 0.83 -21.12
C GLY A 366 9.05 0.69 -21.69
N TRP A 367 8.28 1.75 -21.59
CA TRP A 367 6.92 1.81 -22.13
C TRP A 367 6.76 2.97 -23.11
N LYS A 368 5.72 2.88 -23.99
CA LYS A 368 5.33 3.93 -24.94
C LYS A 368 3.80 4.06 -24.97
N ILE A 369 3.31 5.27 -25.12
CA ILE A 369 1.91 5.58 -25.43
C ILE A 369 1.81 5.75 -26.94
N VAL A 370 0.83 5.08 -27.56
CA VAL A 370 0.59 5.09 -29.01
C VAL A 370 -0.89 5.23 -29.31
N ASP A 371 -1.20 5.69 -30.53
CA ASP A 371 -2.54 5.78 -31.12
C ASP A 371 -3.51 6.68 -30.33
N ALA A 372 -3.00 7.71 -29.64
CA ALA A 372 -3.85 8.71 -29.01
C ALA A 372 -4.42 9.69 -30.07
N PRO A 373 -5.69 10.10 -29.95
CA PRO A 373 -6.30 11.02 -30.90
C PRO A 373 -5.71 12.44 -30.82
N ALA A 374 -5.89 13.23 -31.87
CA ALA A 374 -5.58 14.65 -31.85
C ALA A 374 -6.37 15.36 -30.73
N GLY A 375 -5.75 16.33 -30.05
CA GLY A 375 -6.34 17.02 -28.90
C GLY A 375 -6.03 16.37 -27.55
N VAL A 376 -5.31 15.23 -27.55
CA VAL A 376 -4.79 14.60 -26.31
C VAL A 376 -3.29 14.88 -26.20
N THR A 377 -2.87 15.33 -25.03
CA THR A 377 -1.45 15.59 -24.74
C THR A 377 -1.03 14.89 -23.44
N PHE A 378 0.25 14.58 -23.33
CA PHE A 378 0.83 13.83 -22.23
C PHE A 378 2.01 14.57 -21.60
N SER A 379 2.04 14.61 -20.27
CA SER A 379 3.16 15.22 -19.53
C SER A 379 3.68 14.22 -18.46
N PRO A 380 5.00 13.94 -18.39
CA PRO A 380 6.10 14.60 -19.10
C PRO A 380 6.31 14.15 -20.55
N GLY A 381 5.61 13.11 -21.03
CA GLY A 381 5.74 12.63 -22.41
C GLY A 381 5.07 11.26 -22.63
N THR A 382 5.30 10.69 -23.81
CA THR A 382 4.70 9.43 -24.28
C THR A 382 5.61 8.21 -24.14
N THR A 383 6.76 8.34 -23.48
CA THR A 383 7.73 7.25 -23.26
C THR A 383 8.35 7.36 -21.88
N GLY A 384 8.72 6.23 -21.30
CA GLY A 384 9.41 6.18 -19.99
C GLY A 384 9.66 4.75 -19.51
N GLY A 385 9.93 4.59 -18.22
CA GLY A 385 10.05 3.30 -17.56
C GLY A 385 11.37 2.54 -17.83
N LYS A 386 12.38 3.18 -18.46
CA LYS A 386 13.71 2.55 -18.59
C LYS A 386 14.40 2.52 -17.23
N ALA A 387 15.03 1.40 -16.94
CA ALA A 387 15.79 1.18 -15.71
C ALA A 387 16.99 0.25 -15.99
N THR A 388 17.84 0.02 -15.02
CA THR A 388 18.95 -0.93 -15.11
C THR A 388 18.66 -2.24 -14.39
N SER A 389 17.74 -2.21 -13.42
CA SER A 389 17.35 -3.35 -12.61
C SER A 389 16.00 -3.10 -11.92
N ASP A 390 15.47 -4.12 -11.25
CA ASP A 390 14.29 -3.98 -10.37
C ASP A 390 14.47 -2.93 -9.27
N ALA A 391 15.68 -2.80 -8.74
CA ALA A 391 15.97 -1.82 -7.68
C ALA A 391 15.84 -0.37 -8.16
N ASP A 392 16.08 -0.13 -9.46
CA ASP A 392 16.01 1.23 -10.07
C ASP A 392 14.65 1.50 -10.70
N ARG A 393 13.78 0.51 -10.76
CA ARG A 393 12.44 0.62 -11.34
C ARG A 393 11.59 1.62 -10.56
N LYS A 394 10.87 2.48 -11.28
CA LYS A 394 9.96 3.47 -10.70
C LYS A 394 8.65 3.52 -11.47
N VAL A 395 7.57 3.74 -10.74
CA VAL A 395 6.28 4.07 -11.33
C VAL A 395 6.39 5.39 -12.07
N SER A 396 6.08 5.36 -13.36
CA SER A 396 5.99 6.55 -14.19
C SER A 396 4.59 7.17 -14.02
N SER A 397 4.54 8.44 -13.65
CA SER A 397 3.29 9.20 -13.58
C SER A 397 3.15 10.06 -14.84
N VAL A 398 2.09 9.86 -15.59
CA VAL A 398 1.78 10.60 -16.81
C VAL A 398 0.44 11.32 -16.66
N TRP A 399 0.46 12.64 -16.77
CA TRP A 399 -0.76 13.41 -16.86
C TRP A 399 -1.29 13.39 -18.29
N ILE A 400 -2.56 13.10 -18.44
CA ILE A 400 -3.30 13.13 -19.70
C ILE A 400 -4.13 14.39 -19.68
N TYR A 401 -3.95 15.26 -20.66
CA TYR A 401 -4.73 16.47 -20.85
C TYR A 401 -5.51 16.38 -22.14
N ILE A 402 -6.79 16.70 -22.10
CA ILE A 402 -7.71 16.55 -23.22
C ILE A 402 -8.43 17.87 -23.46
N ASP A 403 -8.32 18.39 -24.68
CA ASP A 403 -9.13 19.53 -25.14
C ASP A 403 -10.49 19.02 -25.62
N THR A 404 -11.53 19.18 -24.80
CA THR A 404 -12.91 18.77 -25.12
C THR A 404 -13.53 19.56 -26.28
N GLY A 405 -12.88 20.65 -26.72
CA GLY A 405 -13.23 21.34 -27.98
C GLY A 405 -12.76 20.60 -29.23
N VAL A 406 -11.86 19.60 -29.06
CA VAL A 406 -11.30 18.77 -30.15
C VAL A 406 -11.76 17.32 -30.00
N VAL A 407 -11.70 16.77 -28.79
CA VAL A 407 -12.12 15.40 -28.46
C VAL A 407 -13.52 15.46 -27.86
N THR A 408 -14.53 14.96 -28.59
CA THR A 408 -15.95 15.10 -28.22
C THR A 408 -16.64 13.77 -27.86
N SER A 409 -15.89 12.67 -27.83
CA SER A 409 -16.41 11.34 -27.48
C SER A 409 -15.35 10.55 -26.75
N ASP A 410 -15.78 9.54 -25.99
CA ASP A 410 -14.89 8.52 -25.39
C ASP A 410 -13.96 7.94 -26.46
N PHE A 411 -12.75 7.59 -26.04
CA PHE A 411 -11.73 7.06 -26.95
C PHE A 411 -10.79 6.10 -26.24
N ASP A 412 -10.09 5.32 -27.05
CA ASP A 412 -9.03 4.44 -26.60
C ASP A 412 -7.67 4.94 -27.08
N PHE A 413 -6.65 4.69 -26.28
CA PHE A 413 -5.26 4.72 -26.70
C PHE A 413 -4.53 3.52 -26.08
N TYR A 414 -3.27 3.30 -26.43
CA TYR A 414 -2.56 2.12 -25.96
C TYR A 414 -1.26 2.49 -25.25
N VAL A 415 -0.97 1.74 -24.19
CA VAL A 415 0.36 1.66 -23.60
C VAL A 415 1.01 0.37 -24.08
N THR A 416 2.23 0.44 -24.56
CA THR A 416 2.98 -0.71 -25.05
C THR A 416 4.31 -0.86 -24.33
N SER A 417 4.77 -2.09 -24.12
CA SER A 417 6.11 -2.43 -23.63
C SER A 417 6.55 -3.74 -24.25
N GLY A 418 7.55 -3.67 -25.15
CA GLY A 418 7.89 -4.83 -26.00
C GLY A 418 6.69 -5.29 -26.83
N LYS A 419 6.30 -6.55 -26.64
CA LYS A 419 5.14 -7.16 -27.31
C LYS A 419 3.81 -6.88 -26.61
N ILE A 420 3.87 -6.44 -25.35
CA ILE A 420 2.66 -6.19 -24.57
C ILE A 420 2.00 -4.91 -25.06
N ARG A 421 0.69 -4.97 -25.28
CA ARG A 421 -0.15 -3.83 -25.64
C ARG A 421 -1.36 -3.82 -24.72
N LYS A 422 -1.54 -2.71 -24.01
CA LYS A 422 -2.65 -2.50 -23.09
C LYS A 422 -3.53 -1.36 -23.56
N THR A 423 -4.82 -1.62 -23.69
CA THR A 423 -5.82 -0.60 -24.02
C THR A 423 -6.12 0.26 -22.80
N ILE A 424 -6.15 1.56 -22.98
CA ILE A 424 -6.61 2.54 -21.99
C ILE A 424 -7.82 3.23 -22.57
N THR A 425 -8.98 2.99 -21.97
CA THR A 425 -10.25 3.63 -22.34
C THR A 425 -10.41 4.90 -21.52
N VAL A 426 -10.62 6.02 -22.22
CA VAL A 426 -10.86 7.32 -21.58
C VAL A 426 -12.32 7.70 -21.78
N ARG A 427 -13.01 7.97 -20.67
CA ARG A 427 -14.39 8.44 -20.66
C ARG A 427 -14.43 9.92 -20.33
N LEU A 428 -15.08 10.67 -21.20
CA LEU A 428 -15.31 12.11 -20.99
C LEU A 428 -16.33 12.32 -19.87
N PRO A 429 -16.33 13.50 -19.21
CA PRO A 429 -17.29 13.86 -18.17
C PRO A 429 -18.74 13.80 -18.60
#